data_9a9d8c660e9959411d017e1555362a30
#
_entry.id   9a9d8c660e9959411d017e1555362a30
#
_cell.length_a   1.000
_cell.length_b   1.000
_cell.length_c   1.000
_cell.angle_alpha   90.00
_cell.angle_beta   90.00
_cell.angle_gamma   90.00
#
_symmetry.space_group_name_H-M   'P 1'
#
loop_
_entity.id
_entity.type
_entity.pdbx_description
1 polymer ?
#
loop_
_entity_poly.entity_id
_entity_poly.type
_entity_poly.pdbx_seq_one_letter_code
_entity_poly.pdbx_strand_id
1 'polypeptide(L)'
;IRICLVGSEMCIRDRAAVVMIGAGYYGETSAVQSNEWWTGFVVAMAAYAYLMRNLQAEGAGLKAAEAEQFDKIKNLILVGWVIYPLGYLAPAVGSDLEPIREVLYTIADIINKVGLGVLVLGMAKIKSGEKV
;
A
#
# COMPACT_ATOMS: atom_id res chain seq x y z
N ILE A 1 19.78 5.10 8.34
CA ILE A 1 20.43 6.23 7.60
C ILE A 1 21.43 5.68 6.57
N ARG A 2 22.22 4.68 6.89
CA ARG A 2 23.16 4.05 5.94
C ARG A 2 22.47 3.30 4.80
N ILE A 3 21.24 2.82 4.98
CA ILE A 3 20.43 2.16 3.96
C ILE A 3 20.07 3.14 2.83
N CYS A 4 19.93 4.42 3.15
CA CYS A 4 19.65 5.48 2.18
C CYS A 4 20.79 5.79 1.21
N LEU A 5 22.02 5.37 1.51
CA LEU A 5 23.17 5.62 0.64
C LEU A 5 23.34 4.57 -0.49
N VAL A 6 22.65 3.44 -0.40
CA VAL A 6 22.79 2.31 -1.36
C VAL A 6 21.75 2.35 -2.49
N GLY A 7 20.76 3.26 -2.46
CA GLY A 7 19.76 3.44 -3.49
C GLY A 7 18.87 4.62 -3.19
N SER A 8 19.17 5.78 -3.79
CA SER A 8 18.36 7.00 -3.58
C SER A 8 16.87 6.79 -3.88
N GLU A 9 16.54 5.95 -4.85
CA GLU A 9 15.16 5.63 -5.22
C GLU A 9 14.43 4.81 -4.16
N MET A 10 15.10 3.81 -3.53
CA MET A 10 14.54 3.06 -2.40
C MET A 10 14.22 3.97 -1.22
N CYS A 11 15.13 4.90 -0.90
CA CYS A 11 14.90 5.87 0.17
C CYS A 11 13.71 6.79 -0.07
N ILE A 12 13.53 7.24 -1.31
CA ILE A 12 12.40 8.11 -1.66
C ILE A 12 11.09 7.33 -1.51
N ARG A 13 11.05 6.05 -1.90
CA ARG A 13 9.88 5.18 -1.72
C ARG A 13 9.56 4.92 -0.27
N ASP A 14 10.58 4.61 0.54
CA ASP A 14 10.40 4.40 1.98
C ASP A 14 9.86 5.67 2.66
N ARG A 15 10.36 6.84 2.29
CA ARG A 15 9.85 8.12 2.77
C ARG A 15 8.41 8.36 2.32
N ALA A 16 8.09 8.05 1.07
CA ALA A 16 6.72 8.17 0.56
C ALA A 16 5.76 7.22 1.31
N ALA A 17 6.18 6.00 1.64
CA ALA A 17 5.40 5.07 2.45
C ALA A 17 5.19 5.60 3.87
N VAL A 18 6.22 6.15 4.50
CA VAL A 18 6.11 6.78 5.84
C VAL A 18 5.16 7.98 5.79
N VAL A 19 5.27 8.83 4.77
CA VAL A 19 4.35 9.97 4.59
C VAL A 19 2.92 9.50 4.38
N MET A 20 2.70 8.47 3.56
CA MET A 20 1.37 7.91 3.30
C MET A 20 0.71 7.43 4.60
N ILE A 21 1.42 6.62 5.37
CA ILE A 21 0.90 6.04 6.62
C ILE A 21 0.75 7.14 7.69
N GLY A 22 1.74 8.00 7.86
CA GLY A 22 1.71 9.07 8.85
C GLY A 22 0.62 10.11 8.58
N ALA A 23 0.44 10.50 7.32
CA ALA A 23 -0.63 11.43 6.94
C ALA A 23 -2.02 10.79 7.10
N GLY A 24 -2.17 9.51 6.73
CA GLY A 24 -3.40 8.76 6.96
C GLY A 24 -3.76 8.69 8.45
N TYR A 25 -2.79 8.32 9.29
CA TYR A 25 -2.97 8.28 10.74
C TYR A 25 -3.34 9.65 11.33
N TYR A 26 -2.62 10.70 10.94
CA TYR A 26 -2.93 12.07 11.36
C TYR A 26 -4.36 12.47 11.02
N GLY A 27 -4.79 12.18 9.80
CA GLY A 27 -6.16 12.46 9.38
C GLY A 27 -7.18 11.64 10.17
N GLU A 28 -6.97 10.33 10.37
CA GLU A 28 -7.90 9.47 11.11
C GLU A 28 -8.04 9.82 12.59
N THR A 29 -7.00 10.39 13.20
CA THR A 29 -7.05 10.88 14.59
C THR A 29 -7.70 12.25 14.73
N SER A 30 -7.99 12.93 13.63
CA SER A 30 -8.65 14.22 13.58
C SER A 30 -10.18 14.06 13.50
N ALA A 31 -10.91 15.14 13.83
CA ALA A 31 -12.37 15.12 13.69
C ALA A 31 -12.77 14.88 12.21
N VAL A 32 -13.71 13.95 12.02
CA VAL A 32 -14.19 13.58 10.67
C VAL A 32 -14.69 14.84 9.94
N GLN A 33 -14.30 14.95 8.67
CA GLN A 33 -14.58 16.11 7.81
C GLN A 33 -13.92 17.44 8.23
N SER A 34 -13.00 17.43 9.20
CA SER A 34 -12.20 18.62 9.51
C SER A 34 -11.17 18.89 8.41
N ASN A 35 -10.57 20.08 8.43
CA ASN A 35 -9.47 20.42 7.50
C ASN A 35 -8.27 19.47 7.65
N GLU A 36 -7.95 19.08 8.87
CA GLU A 36 -6.88 18.15 9.21
C GLU A 36 -7.20 16.76 8.63
N TRP A 37 -8.44 16.31 8.76
CA TRP A 37 -8.90 15.03 8.22
C TRP A 37 -8.75 14.99 6.69
N TRP A 38 -9.22 16.02 5.98
CA TRP A 38 -9.07 16.12 4.53
C TRP A 38 -7.62 16.28 4.09
N THR A 39 -6.82 17.05 4.82
CA THR A 39 -5.40 17.23 4.53
C THR A 39 -4.65 15.90 4.66
N GLY A 40 -4.89 15.16 5.74
CA GLY A 40 -4.32 13.83 5.94
C GLY A 40 -4.66 12.87 4.80
N PHE A 41 -5.94 12.85 4.39
CA PHE A 41 -6.39 12.03 3.26
C PHE A 41 -5.70 12.38 1.94
N VAL A 42 -5.69 13.67 1.57
CA VAL A 42 -5.11 14.12 0.30
C VAL A 42 -3.61 13.85 0.24
N VAL A 43 -2.88 14.12 1.32
CA VAL A 43 -1.43 13.85 1.38
C VAL A 43 -1.15 12.36 1.31
N ALA A 44 -1.92 11.53 2.03
CA ALA A 44 -1.79 10.08 1.97
C ALA A 44 -2.07 9.53 0.57
N MET A 45 -3.11 10.03 -0.10
CA MET A 45 -3.46 9.63 -1.47
C MET A 45 -2.41 10.06 -2.50
N ALA A 46 -1.83 11.25 -2.36
CA ALA A 46 -0.74 11.69 -3.22
C ALA A 46 0.50 10.81 -3.08
N ALA A 47 0.87 10.47 -1.84
CA ALA A 47 1.97 9.54 -1.57
C ALA A 47 1.68 8.12 -2.11
N TYR A 48 0.44 7.64 -1.96
CA TYR A 48 -0.01 6.38 -2.53
C TYR A 48 0.10 6.36 -4.06
N ALA A 49 -0.39 7.37 -4.73
CA ALA A 49 -0.31 7.49 -6.19
C ALA A 49 1.15 7.51 -6.69
N TYR A 50 2.02 8.21 -5.97
CA TYR A 50 3.45 8.23 -6.24
C TYR A 50 4.06 6.82 -6.12
N LEU A 51 3.76 6.09 -5.04
CA LEU A 51 4.24 4.72 -4.83
C LEU A 51 3.76 3.76 -5.93
N MET A 52 2.47 3.85 -6.29
CA MET A 52 1.90 2.99 -7.33
C MET A 52 2.50 3.26 -8.72
N ARG A 53 2.77 4.52 -9.04
CA ARG A 53 3.45 4.88 -10.29
C ARG A 53 4.87 4.28 -10.36
N ASN A 54 5.62 4.36 -9.27
CA ASN A 54 6.96 3.78 -9.23
C ASN A 54 6.93 2.24 -9.27
N LEU A 55 5.97 1.62 -8.59
CA LEU A 55 5.79 0.17 -8.61
C LEU A 55 5.48 -0.34 -10.02
N GLN A 56 4.69 0.39 -10.80
CA GLN A 56 4.40 0.03 -12.20
C GLN A 56 5.64 0.08 -13.09
N ALA A 57 6.55 1.01 -12.82
CA ALA A 57 7.78 1.17 -13.60
C ALA A 57 8.82 0.05 -13.33
N GLU A 58 8.77 -0.63 -12.19
CA GLU A 58 9.76 -1.64 -11.81
C GLU A 58 9.62 -2.98 -12.52
N GLY A 59 8.49 -3.29 -13.10
CA GLY A 59 8.27 -4.56 -13.81
C GLY A 59 9.05 -4.70 -15.12
N ALA A 60 9.65 -3.63 -15.62
CA ALA A 60 10.41 -3.64 -16.86
C ALA A 60 11.75 -4.36 -16.68
N GLY A 61 12.00 -5.38 -17.49
CA GLY A 61 13.28 -6.12 -17.50
C GLY A 61 13.30 -7.40 -16.67
N LEU A 62 12.20 -7.79 -16.07
CA LEU A 62 12.06 -9.09 -15.39
C LEU A 62 11.92 -10.24 -16.39
N LYS A 63 12.43 -11.42 -16.02
CA LYS A 63 12.19 -12.66 -16.78
C LYS A 63 10.71 -13.03 -16.75
N ALA A 64 10.23 -13.79 -17.75
CA ALA A 64 8.80 -14.10 -17.91
C ALA A 64 8.12 -14.62 -16.62
N ALA A 65 8.73 -15.58 -15.92
CA ALA A 65 8.19 -16.12 -14.67
C ALA A 65 8.21 -15.10 -13.52
N GLU A 66 9.26 -14.28 -13.44
CA GLU A 66 9.38 -13.20 -12.45
C GLU A 66 8.37 -12.08 -12.74
N ALA A 67 8.17 -11.74 -14.02
CA ALA A 67 7.20 -10.73 -14.44
C ALA A 67 5.77 -11.13 -14.10
N GLU A 68 5.38 -12.38 -14.34
CA GLU A 68 4.06 -12.90 -13.97
C GLU A 68 3.82 -12.82 -12.45
N GLN A 69 4.81 -13.24 -11.67
CA GLN A 69 4.71 -13.19 -10.21
C GLN A 69 4.69 -11.75 -9.69
N PHE A 70 5.48 -10.87 -10.31
CA PHE A 70 5.49 -9.44 -9.98
C PHE A 70 4.13 -8.78 -10.29
N ASP A 71 3.50 -9.14 -11.40
CA ASP A 71 2.16 -8.64 -11.74
C ASP A 71 1.10 -9.08 -10.72
N LYS A 72 1.19 -10.29 -10.18
CA LYS A 72 0.31 -10.74 -9.08
C LYS A 72 0.52 -9.89 -7.83
N ILE A 73 1.77 -9.62 -7.45
CA ILE A 73 2.11 -8.76 -6.31
C ILE A 73 1.57 -7.33 -6.53
N LYS A 74 1.84 -6.77 -7.69
CA LYS A 74 1.38 -5.43 -8.07
C LYS A 74 -0.14 -5.31 -8.02
N ASN A 75 -0.86 -6.27 -8.59
CA ASN A 75 -2.31 -6.29 -8.60
C ASN A 75 -2.89 -6.44 -7.19
N LEU A 76 -2.30 -7.28 -6.34
CA LEU A 76 -2.71 -7.39 -4.95
C LEU A 76 -2.57 -6.05 -4.22
N ILE A 77 -1.46 -5.35 -4.41
CA ILE A 77 -1.23 -4.04 -3.80
C ILE A 77 -2.22 -3.01 -4.34
N LEU A 78 -2.38 -2.94 -5.67
CA LEU A 78 -3.29 -1.98 -6.30
C LEU A 78 -4.74 -2.16 -5.84
N VAL A 79 -5.23 -3.39 -5.81
CA VAL A 79 -6.63 -3.68 -5.46
C VAL A 79 -6.81 -3.72 -3.95
N GLY A 80 -5.90 -4.40 -3.25
CA GLY A 80 -6.02 -4.60 -1.80
C GLY A 80 -5.87 -3.30 -1.00
N TRP A 81 -5.03 -2.38 -1.46
CA TRP A 81 -4.82 -1.12 -0.75
C TRP A 81 -5.90 -0.08 -1.02
N VAL A 82 -6.72 -0.24 -2.06
CA VAL A 82 -7.89 0.65 -2.30
C VAL A 82 -8.92 0.55 -1.17
N ILE A 83 -8.97 -0.57 -0.45
CA ILE A 83 -9.89 -0.76 0.68
C ILE A 83 -9.63 0.29 1.79
N TYR A 84 -8.38 0.68 2.02
CA TYR A 84 -8.05 1.65 3.07
C TYR A 84 -8.62 3.06 2.79
N PRO A 85 -8.43 3.69 1.62
CA PRO A 85 -9.09 4.94 1.29
C PRO A 85 -10.62 4.87 1.36
N LEU A 86 -11.22 3.77 0.93
CA LEU A 86 -12.67 3.57 1.01
C LEU A 86 -13.13 3.51 2.47
N GLY A 87 -12.42 2.76 3.31
CA GLY A 87 -12.68 2.70 4.75
C GLY A 87 -12.49 4.05 5.43
N TYR A 88 -11.47 4.80 5.03
CA TYR A 88 -11.22 6.16 5.54
C TYR A 88 -12.40 7.10 5.29
N LEU A 89 -13.01 7.01 4.11
CA LEU A 89 -14.14 7.86 3.73
C LEU A 89 -15.47 7.41 4.34
N ALA A 90 -15.57 6.18 4.84
CA ALA A 90 -16.83 5.63 5.36
C ALA A 90 -17.48 6.51 6.45
N PRO A 91 -16.77 7.01 7.48
CA PRO A 91 -17.36 7.87 8.50
C PRO A 91 -17.88 9.22 7.97
N ALA A 92 -17.35 9.70 6.84
CA ALA A 92 -17.82 10.93 6.21
C ALA A 92 -19.20 10.77 5.55
N VAL A 93 -19.56 9.55 5.17
CA VAL A 93 -20.87 9.23 4.59
C VAL A 93 -21.91 8.98 5.69
N GLY A 94 -21.50 8.41 6.82
CA GLY A 94 -22.38 8.19 7.95
C GLY A 94 -21.62 7.70 9.18
N SER A 95 -21.93 8.26 10.36
CA SER A 95 -21.29 7.87 11.62
C SER A 95 -21.52 6.39 11.98
N ASP A 96 -22.59 5.79 11.48
CA ASP A 96 -22.92 4.37 11.70
C ASP A 96 -21.98 3.43 10.92
N LEU A 97 -21.18 3.97 9.99
CA LEU A 97 -20.24 3.20 9.18
C LEU A 97 -18.84 3.08 9.82
N GLU A 98 -18.60 3.71 10.97
CA GLU A 98 -17.33 3.62 11.67
C GLU A 98 -16.98 2.18 12.09
N PRO A 99 -17.87 1.35 12.62
CA PRO A 99 -17.60 -0.06 12.87
C PRO A 99 -17.29 -0.85 11.59
N ILE A 100 -17.93 -0.49 10.50
CA ILE A 100 -17.68 -1.13 9.18
C ILE A 100 -16.25 -0.83 8.70
N ARG A 101 -15.75 0.38 8.92
CA ARG A 101 -14.35 0.74 8.64
C ARG A 101 -13.39 -0.20 9.34
N GLU A 102 -13.56 -0.45 10.62
CA GLU A 102 -12.69 -1.34 11.41
C GLU A 102 -12.70 -2.78 10.87
N VAL A 103 -13.87 -3.29 10.49
CA VAL A 103 -14.00 -4.61 9.86
C VAL A 103 -13.29 -4.65 8.51
N LEU A 104 -13.49 -3.63 7.67
CA LEU A 104 -12.83 -3.53 6.36
C LEU A 104 -11.32 -3.48 6.49
N TYR A 105 -10.79 -2.71 7.42
CA TYR A 105 -9.35 -2.63 7.68
C TYR A 105 -8.79 -3.97 8.15
N THR A 106 -9.48 -4.67 9.03
CA THR A 106 -9.07 -6.00 9.51
C THR A 106 -9.03 -7.01 8.36
N ILE A 107 -10.05 -7.05 7.54
CA ILE A 107 -10.10 -7.94 6.36
C ILE A 107 -9.00 -7.57 5.37
N ALA A 108 -8.83 -6.29 5.07
CA ALA A 108 -7.78 -5.80 4.19
C ALA A 108 -6.38 -6.17 4.69
N ASP A 109 -6.14 -6.06 5.98
CA ASP A 109 -4.88 -6.43 6.62
C ASP A 109 -4.56 -7.92 6.46
N ILE A 110 -5.54 -8.78 6.69
CA ILE A 110 -5.36 -10.22 6.50
C ILE A 110 -5.03 -10.54 5.05
N ILE A 111 -5.84 -10.04 4.11
CA ILE A 111 -5.66 -10.31 2.68
C ILE A 111 -4.32 -9.76 2.18
N ASN A 112 -4.01 -8.52 2.50
CA ASN A 112 -2.80 -7.87 2.02
C ASN A 112 -1.53 -8.46 2.65
N LYS A 113 -1.51 -8.70 3.95
CA LYS A 113 -0.31 -9.21 4.64
C LYS A 113 -0.05 -10.67 4.32
N VAL A 114 -1.08 -11.52 4.42
CA VAL A 114 -0.94 -12.95 4.11
C VAL A 114 -0.75 -13.16 2.61
N GLY A 115 -1.55 -12.52 1.78
CA GLY A 115 -1.45 -12.61 0.32
C GLY A 115 -0.10 -12.12 -0.19
N LEU A 116 0.37 -10.96 0.29
CA LEU A 116 1.68 -10.44 -0.07
C LEU A 116 2.81 -11.39 0.38
N GLY A 117 2.74 -11.90 1.60
CA GLY A 117 3.72 -12.85 2.11
C GLY A 117 3.84 -14.11 1.23
N VAL A 118 2.72 -14.69 0.83
CA VAL A 118 2.69 -15.85 -0.06
C VAL A 118 3.27 -15.52 -1.44
N LEU A 119 2.89 -14.38 -2.02
CA LEU A 119 3.38 -13.98 -3.34
C LEU A 119 4.88 -13.65 -3.34
N VAL A 120 5.38 -12.99 -2.29
CA VAL A 120 6.81 -12.70 -2.13
C VAL A 120 7.61 -13.98 -1.93
N LEU A 121 7.09 -14.94 -1.16
CA LEU A 121 7.70 -16.26 -1.04
C LEU A 121 7.77 -16.98 -2.40
N GLY A 122 6.70 -16.90 -3.20
CA GLY A 122 6.68 -17.41 -4.57
C GLY A 122 7.77 -16.78 -5.44
N MET A 123 7.94 -15.46 -5.36
CA MET A 123 9.00 -14.76 -6.08
C MET A 123 10.40 -15.22 -5.63
N ALA A 124 10.62 -15.38 -4.34
CA ALA A 124 11.88 -15.86 -3.79
C ALA A 124 12.21 -17.27 -4.31
N LYS A 125 11.24 -18.18 -4.37
CA LYS A 125 11.40 -19.53 -4.95
C LYS A 125 11.76 -19.48 -6.43
N ILE A 126 11.08 -18.67 -7.22
CA ILE A 126 11.41 -18.49 -8.66
C ILE A 126 12.86 -18.02 -8.82
N LYS A 127 13.30 -17.07 -8.02
CA LYS A 127 14.69 -16.55 -8.07
C LYS A 127 15.72 -17.57 -7.62
N SER A 128 15.39 -18.45 -6.69
CA SER A 128 16.29 -19.54 -6.22
C SER A 128 16.30 -20.75 -7.15
N GLY A 129 15.47 -20.78 -8.21
CA GLY A 129 15.35 -21.91 -9.14
C GLY A 129 14.52 -23.07 -8.60
N GLU A 130 13.83 -22.89 -7.48
CA GLU A 130 12.88 -23.86 -6.96
C GLU A 130 11.55 -23.81 -7.72
N LYS A 131 10.93 -24.96 -7.94
CA LYS A 131 9.58 -25.01 -8.53
C LYS A 131 8.55 -24.48 -7.53
N VAL A 132 7.73 -23.55 -8.00
CA VAL A 132 6.59 -22.98 -7.25
C VAL A 132 5.43 -23.96 -7.27
#